data_74d911f7e0e86e6079ae1afceda26f6e
#
_entry.id   74d911f7e0e86e6079ae1afceda26f6e
#
_cell.length_a   1.000
_cell.length_b   1.000
_cell.length_c   1.000
_cell.angle_alpha   90.00
_cell.angle_beta   90.00
_cell.angle_gamma   90.00
#
_symmetry.space_group_name_H-M   'P 1'
#
loop_
_entity.id
_entity.type
_entity.pdbx_description
1 polymer ?
#
loop_
_entity_poly.entity_id
_entity_poly.type
_entity_poly.pdbx_seq_one_letter_code
_entity_poly.pdbx_strand_id
1 'polypeptide(L)'
;MPICAHEESNVKDSRPAEDNTSTRRRRECPSCGGRFTTFERIQLRDMIVIKQDDKRQPFARDKVLNSLRVALRKRPVDMERIEKTVSAIVRQLESFGDNEIPSRKIGELVMKALAHLDTVAYIRYASVYKDFRNTDDFNEFVADLQAIQLSSNDAKIDFKVKKKKKPDAAA
;
A
#
# COMPACT_ATOMS: atom_id res chain seq x y z
N MET A 1 -20.04 16.12 -7.53
CA MET A 1 -19.25 16.83 -6.50
C MET A 1 -19.56 16.30 -5.12
N PRO A 2 -18.59 16.16 -4.19
CA PRO A 2 -18.86 15.59 -2.87
C PRO A 2 -19.74 16.44 -1.97
N ILE A 3 -19.91 17.74 -2.29
CA ILE A 3 -20.65 18.68 -1.45
C ILE A 3 -22.05 18.98 -2.00
N CYS A 4 -22.19 19.24 -3.28
CA CYS A 4 -23.44 19.72 -3.90
C CYS A 4 -23.94 18.86 -5.05
N ALA A 5 -23.34 17.69 -5.30
CA ALA A 5 -23.66 16.77 -6.38
C ALA A 5 -23.60 17.38 -7.81
N HIS A 6 -23.03 18.60 -7.99
CA HIS A 6 -22.81 19.18 -9.32
C HIS A 6 -21.88 18.28 -10.15
N GLU A 7 -22.11 18.15 -11.44
CA GLU A 7 -21.42 17.19 -12.30
C GLU A 7 -19.97 17.58 -12.60
N GLU A 8 -19.68 18.87 -12.77
CA GLU A 8 -18.38 19.37 -13.21
C GLU A 8 -17.52 19.98 -12.09
N SER A 9 -16.20 19.94 -12.26
CA SER A 9 -15.23 20.62 -11.39
C SER A 9 -14.07 21.18 -12.16
N ASN A 10 -13.55 22.31 -11.71
CA ASN A 10 -12.36 22.94 -12.27
C ASN A 10 -11.11 22.49 -11.53
N VAL A 11 -10.07 22.14 -12.26
CA VAL A 11 -8.75 21.86 -11.70
C VAL A 11 -8.02 23.19 -11.48
N LYS A 12 -7.66 23.50 -10.24
CA LYS A 12 -6.89 24.70 -9.87
C LYS A 12 -5.40 24.46 -9.81
N ASP A 13 -4.99 23.23 -9.40
CA ASP A 13 -3.59 22.86 -9.27
C ASP A 13 -3.45 21.36 -9.53
N SER A 14 -2.36 20.98 -10.19
CA SER A 14 -2.04 19.58 -10.50
C SER A 14 -0.56 19.33 -10.24
N ARG A 15 -0.25 18.41 -9.36
CA ARG A 15 1.13 18.04 -9.01
C ARG A 15 1.30 16.54 -8.97
N PRO A 16 2.45 16.01 -9.40
CA PRO A 16 2.77 14.61 -9.13
C PRO A 16 2.77 14.40 -7.61
N ALA A 17 2.19 13.28 -7.17
CA ALA A 17 2.33 12.85 -5.79
C ALA A 17 3.78 12.41 -5.53
N GLU A 18 4.20 12.38 -4.26
CA GLU A 18 5.59 12.13 -3.89
C GLU A 18 6.13 10.76 -4.31
N ASP A 19 5.22 9.81 -4.57
CA ASP A 19 5.55 8.48 -5.10
C ASP A 19 5.74 8.45 -6.63
N ASN A 20 5.52 9.56 -7.35
CA ASN A 20 5.53 9.67 -8.81
C ASN A 20 4.61 8.66 -9.54
N THR A 21 3.72 7.96 -8.83
CA THR A 21 2.79 6.98 -9.40
C THR A 21 1.37 7.49 -9.51
N SER A 22 1.10 8.67 -8.95
CA SER A 22 -0.21 9.30 -8.97
C SER A 22 -0.08 10.81 -9.19
N THR A 23 -1.17 11.42 -9.64
CA THR A 23 -1.29 12.87 -9.78
C THR A 23 -2.30 13.37 -8.76
N ARG A 24 -1.87 14.28 -7.90
CA ARG A 24 -2.73 14.99 -6.97
C ARG A 24 -3.30 16.22 -7.64
N ARG A 25 -4.64 16.36 -7.66
CA ARG A 25 -5.31 17.55 -8.20
C ARG A 25 -6.16 18.23 -7.14
N ARG A 26 -5.97 19.54 -6.99
CA ARG A 26 -6.88 20.41 -6.24
C ARG A 26 -7.97 20.89 -7.18
N ARG A 27 -9.21 20.64 -6.80
CA ARG A 27 -10.40 20.95 -7.59
C ARG A 27 -11.31 21.90 -6.83
N GLU A 28 -12.08 22.70 -7.60
CA GLU A 28 -13.09 23.62 -7.09
C GLU A 28 -14.38 23.41 -7.88
N CYS A 29 -15.48 23.32 -7.17
CA CYS A 29 -16.80 23.25 -7.78
C CYS A 29 -17.22 24.64 -8.29
N PRO A 30 -17.62 24.81 -9.57
CA PRO A 30 -18.06 26.10 -10.08
C PRO A 30 -19.41 26.55 -9.50
N SER A 31 -20.24 25.63 -9.02
CA SER A 31 -21.56 25.94 -8.47
C SER A 31 -21.52 26.38 -7.01
N CYS A 32 -20.82 25.69 -6.13
CA CYS A 32 -20.83 25.97 -4.69
C CYS A 32 -19.48 26.48 -4.14
N GLY A 33 -18.43 26.62 -4.98
CA GLY A 33 -17.09 27.04 -4.55
C GLY A 33 -16.36 26.00 -3.67
N GLY A 34 -16.98 24.86 -3.41
CA GLY A 34 -16.41 23.80 -2.57
C GLY A 34 -15.10 23.27 -3.13
N ARG A 35 -14.06 23.22 -2.29
CA ARG A 35 -12.72 22.73 -2.66
C ARG A 35 -12.49 21.33 -2.15
N PHE A 36 -11.89 20.48 -3.00
CA PHE A 36 -11.55 19.12 -2.66
C PHE A 36 -10.31 18.67 -3.43
N THR A 37 -9.70 17.57 -2.98
CA THR A 37 -8.52 17.00 -3.60
C THR A 37 -8.85 15.62 -4.17
N THR A 38 -8.43 15.36 -5.39
CA THR A 38 -8.48 14.03 -6.02
C THR A 38 -7.07 13.52 -6.28
N PHE A 39 -6.95 12.18 -6.29
CA PHE A 39 -5.74 11.48 -6.70
C PHE A 39 -6.07 10.63 -7.91
N GLU A 40 -5.40 10.89 -9.02
CA GLU A 40 -5.48 10.06 -10.23
C GLU A 40 -4.32 9.07 -10.20
N ARG A 41 -4.64 7.78 -10.29
CA ARG A 41 -3.66 6.69 -10.31
C ARG A 41 -3.81 5.88 -11.58
N ILE A 42 -2.70 5.40 -12.11
CA ILE A 42 -2.73 4.46 -13.23
C ILE A 42 -3.17 3.12 -12.67
N GLN A 43 -4.27 2.58 -13.18
CA GLN A 43 -4.68 1.21 -12.96
C GLN A 43 -4.23 0.39 -14.16
N LEU A 44 -3.24 -0.49 -13.96
CA LEU A 44 -2.66 -1.26 -15.05
C LEU A 44 -3.45 -2.54 -15.35
N ARG A 45 -4.04 -3.17 -14.35
CA ARG A 45 -4.80 -4.44 -14.49
C ARG A 45 -5.92 -4.54 -13.46
N ASP A 46 -6.98 -5.23 -13.85
CA ASP A 46 -8.01 -5.67 -12.91
C ASP A 46 -7.53 -6.94 -12.21
N MET A 47 -7.08 -6.78 -10.97
CA MET A 47 -6.66 -7.90 -10.13
C MET A 47 -7.84 -8.46 -9.36
N ILE A 48 -7.98 -9.78 -9.33
CA ILE A 48 -8.97 -10.50 -8.56
C ILE A 48 -8.29 -11.18 -7.36
N VAL A 49 -8.85 -11.01 -6.18
CA VAL A 49 -8.37 -11.66 -4.96
C VAL A 49 -9.17 -12.92 -4.70
N ILE A 50 -8.47 -14.06 -4.59
CA ILE A 50 -9.05 -15.33 -4.18
C ILE A 50 -8.92 -15.44 -2.66
N LYS A 51 -10.06 -15.58 -1.98
CA LYS A 51 -10.14 -15.82 -0.53
C LYS A 51 -9.87 -17.26 -0.17
N GLN A 52 -9.72 -17.57 1.13
CA GLN A 52 -9.53 -18.93 1.63
C GLN A 52 -10.76 -19.82 1.40
N ASP A 53 -11.95 -19.24 1.23
CA ASP A 53 -13.21 -19.88 0.90
C ASP A 53 -13.48 -19.88 -0.63
N ASP A 54 -12.43 -19.75 -1.44
CA ASP A 54 -12.46 -19.69 -2.91
C ASP A 54 -13.32 -18.57 -3.51
N LYS A 55 -13.84 -17.67 -2.68
CA LYS A 55 -14.57 -16.50 -3.18
C LYS A 55 -13.63 -15.54 -3.90
N ARG A 56 -14.08 -15.10 -5.07
CA ARG A 56 -13.40 -14.10 -5.91
C ARG A 56 -13.95 -12.72 -5.64
N GLN A 57 -13.09 -11.74 -5.44
CA GLN A 57 -13.48 -10.34 -5.31
C GLN A 57 -12.43 -9.43 -5.94
N PRO A 58 -12.83 -8.26 -6.49
CA PRO A 58 -11.87 -7.28 -6.99
C PRO A 58 -10.87 -6.87 -5.92
N PHE A 59 -9.62 -6.67 -6.31
CA PHE A 59 -8.62 -6.10 -5.43
C PHE A 59 -9.00 -4.66 -5.08
N ALA A 60 -8.98 -4.35 -3.79
CA ALA A 60 -9.24 -3.00 -3.29
C ALA A 60 -8.03 -2.48 -2.52
N ARG A 61 -7.34 -1.49 -3.10
CA ARG A 61 -6.19 -0.81 -2.48
C ARG A 61 -6.53 -0.28 -1.08
N ASP A 62 -7.76 0.24 -0.90
CA ASP A 62 -8.21 0.78 0.38
C ASP A 62 -8.29 -0.26 1.49
N LYS A 63 -8.52 -1.54 1.16
CA LYS A 63 -8.46 -2.63 2.15
C LYS A 63 -7.04 -2.83 2.68
N VAL A 64 -6.03 -2.77 1.81
CA VAL A 64 -4.62 -2.85 2.20
C VAL A 64 -4.23 -1.63 3.03
N LEU A 65 -4.63 -0.43 2.61
CA LEU A 65 -4.40 0.80 3.34
C LEU A 65 -4.99 0.75 4.76
N ASN A 66 -6.24 0.33 4.87
CA ASN A 66 -6.93 0.21 6.16
C ASN A 66 -6.26 -0.84 7.06
N SER A 67 -5.81 -1.98 6.51
CA SER A 67 -5.07 -3.00 7.27
C SER A 67 -3.80 -2.43 7.88
N LEU A 68 -3.00 -1.68 7.11
CA LEU A 68 -1.80 -1.00 7.59
C LEU A 68 -2.13 0.07 8.64
N ARG A 69 -3.16 0.88 8.41
CA ARG A 69 -3.59 1.93 9.37
C ARG A 69 -4.02 1.35 10.72
N VAL A 70 -4.75 0.25 10.71
CA VAL A 70 -5.17 -0.44 11.94
C VAL A 70 -3.95 -0.98 12.70
N ALA A 71 -3.04 -1.65 12.01
CA ALA A 71 -1.82 -2.20 12.61
C ALA A 71 -0.92 -1.09 13.19
N LEU A 72 -0.77 0.03 12.46
CA LEU A 72 0.08 1.18 12.82
C LEU A 72 -0.62 2.20 13.74
N ARG A 73 -1.82 1.91 14.23
CA ARG A 73 -2.55 2.82 15.12
C ARG A 73 -1.72 3.18 16.35
N LYS A 74 -1.58 4.50 16.64
CA LYS A 74 -0.74 5.06 17.71
C LYS A 74 0.76 4.73 17.59
N ARG A 75 1.25 4.46 16.38
CA ARG A 75 2.68 4.33 16.11
C ARG A 75 3.21 5.60 15.43
N PRO A 76 4.49 5.96 15.64
CA PRO A 76 5.10 7.17 15.09
C PRO A 76 5.45 6.98 13.59
N VAL A 77 4.46 6.61 12.78
CA VAL A 77 4.58 6.44 11.34
C VAL A 77 3.57 7.38 10.67
N ASP A 78 4.07 8.29 9.85
CA ASP A 78 3.24 9.26 9.16
C ASP A 78 2.39 8.62 8.03
N MET A 79 1.33 9.32 7.65
CA MET A 79 0.39 8.83 6.65
C MET A 79 1.04 8.70 5.27
N GLU A 80 1.97 9.57 4.95
CA GLU A 80 2.70 9.55 3.70
C GLU A 80 3.52 8.27 3.54
N ARG A 81 4.23 7.86 4.61
CA ARG A 81 5.00 6.62 4.62
C ARG A 81 4.10 5.39 4.47
N ILE A 82 2.92 5.41 5.08
CA ILE A 82 1.90 4.35 4.91
C ILE A 82 1.45 4.29 3.43
N GLU A 83 1.13 5.42 2.82
CA GLU A 83 0.70 5.49 1.41
C GLU A 83 1.80 5.00 0.45
N LYS A 84 3.07 5.39 0.67
CA LYS A 84 4.22 4.89 -0.08
C LYS A 84 4.35 3.37 0.02
N THR A 85 4.15 2.83 1.21
CA THR A 85 4.19 1.39 1.46
C THR A 85 3.07 0.66 0.72
N VAL A 86 1.83 1.17 0.77
CA VAL A 86 0.70 0.61 0.01
C VAL A 86 1.00 0.61 -1.48
N SER A 87 1.51 1.73 -2.01
CA SER A 87 1.87 1.84 -3.43
C SER A 87 2.97 0.85 -3.84
N ALA A 88 3.94 0.59 -2.95
CA ALA A 88 4.98 -0.41 -3.18
C ALA A 88 4.40 -1.84 -3.21
N ILE A 89 3.49 -2.17 -2.28
CA ILE A 89 2.80 -3.47 -2.26
C ILE A 89 1.99 -3.67 -3.55
N VAL A 90 1.21 -2.66 -3.97
CA VAL A 90 0.40 -2.74 -5.21
C VAL A 90 1.30 -2.98 -6.42
N ARG A 91 2.39 -2.22 -6.59
CA ARG A 91 3.35 -2.43 -7.68
C ARG A 91 3.95 -3.83 -7.67
N GLN A 92 4.23 -4.37 -6.49
CA GLN A 92 4.76 -5.72 -6.37
C GLN A 92 3.71 -6.76 -6.76
N LEU A 93 2.44 -6.58 -6.41
CA LEU A 93 1.34 -7.44 -6.85
C LEU A 93 1.17 -7.39 -8.39
N GLU A 94 1.21 -6.21 -8.98
CA GLU A 94 1.15 -6.01 -10.43
C GLU A 94 2.33 -6.68 -11.16
N SER A 95 3.52 -6.67 -10.56
CA SER A 95 4.73 -7.27 -11.14
C SER A 95 4.68 -8.80 -11.24
N PHE A 96 3.84 -9.48 -10.47
CA PHE A 96 3.66 -10.93 -10.58
C PHE A 96 3.00 -11.35 -11.89
N GLY A 97 2.28 -10.45 -12.54
CA GLY A 97 1.65 -10.71 -13.85
C GLY A 97 0.37 -11.53 -13.80
N ASP A 98 0.01 -12.09 -12.65
CA ASP A 98 -1.20 -12.88 -12.46
C ASP A 98 -2.42 -11.97 -12.26
N ASN A 99 -3.53 -12.29 -12.93
CA ASN A 99 -4.80 -11.58 -12.71
C ASN A 99 -5.50 -12.06 -11.43
N GLU A 100 -5.23 -13.28 -10.98
CA GLU A 100 -5.79 -13.88 -9.77
C GLU A 100 -4.70 -13.99 -8.69
N ILE A 101 -4.95 -13.38 -7.54
CA ILE A 101 -3.98 -13.29 -6.45
C ILE A 101 -4.58 -13.90 -5.19
N PRO A 102 -3.97 -14.93 -4.60
CA PRO A 102 -4.40 -15.46 -3.32
C PRO A 102 -4.31 -14.40 -2.22
N SER A 103 -5.34 -14.26 -1.38
CA SER A 103 -5.34 -13.30 -0.27
C SER A 103 -4.17 -13.51 0.70
N ARG A 104 -3.68 -14.75 0.83
CA ARG A 104 -2.48 -15.09 1.59
C ARG A 104 -1.25 -14.34 1.09
N LYS A 105 -1.03 -14.27 -0.22
CA LYS A 105 0.11 -13.57 -0.83
C LYS A 105 0.10 -12.07 -0.50
N ILE A 106 -1.10 -11.47 -0.48
CA ILE A 106 -1.27 -10.06 -0.05
C ILE A 106 -0.89 -9.91 1.43
N GLY A 107 -1.36 -10.81 2.29
CA GLY A 107 -1.05 -10.81 3.72
C GLY A 107 0.46 -10.94 3.98
N GLU A 108 1.15 -11.81 3.24
CA GLU A 108 2.61 -11.98 3.33
C GLU A 108 3.37 -10.69 2.94
N LEU A 109 2.91 -9.97 1.92
CA LEU A 109 3.50 -8.68 1.53
C LEU A 109 3.26 -7.60 2.58
N VAL A 110 2.06 -7.54 3.16
CA VAL A 110 1.76 -6.63 4.27
C VAL A 110 2.63 -6.95 5.48
N MET A 111 2.79 -8.23 5.82
CA MET A 111 3.68 -8.69 6.89
C MET A 111 5.12 -8.22 6.67
N LYS A 112 5.68 -8.47 5.48
CA LYS A 112 7.04 -8.03 5.12
C LYS A 112 7.19 -6.51 5.24
N ALA A 113 6.23 -5.75 4.74
CA ALA A 113 6.25 -4.30 4.83
C ALA A 113 6.22 -3.79 6.28
N LEU A 114 5.36 -4.38 7.12
CA LEU A 114 5.26 -4.01 8.54
C LEU A 114 6.52 -4.36 9.32
N ALA A 115 7.19 -5.48 9.02
CA ALA A 115 8.45 -5.86 9.66
C ALA A 115 9.54 -4.77 9.51
N HIS A 116 9.54 -4.05 8.39
CA HIS A 116 10.48 -2.93 8.15
C HIS A 116 9.98 -1.58 8.65
N LEU A 117 8.67 -1.41 8.84
CA LEU A 117 8.09 -0.15 9.29
C LEU A 117 8.08 -0.01 10.80
N ASP A 118 7.54 -1.02 11.50
CA ASP A 118 7.34 -1.00 12.95
C ASP A 118 7.07 -2.41 13.48
N THR A 119 7.93 -2.88 14.35
CA THR A 119 7.86 -4.24 14.93
C THR A 119 6.57 -4.49 15.70
N VAL A 120 6.05 -3.48 16.42
CA VAL A 120 4.79 -3.63 17.18
C VAL A 120 3.60 -3.77 16.26
N ALA A 121 3.57 -3.00 15.17
CA ALA A 121 2.52 -3.10 14.16
C ALA A 121 2.58 -4.46 13.43
N TYR A 122 3.79 -4.95 13.16
CA TYR A 122 4.00 -6.29 12.61
C TYR A 122 3.39 -7.37 13.50
N ILE A 123 3.69 -7.35 14.82
CA ILE A 123 3.15 -8.32 15.79
C ILE A 123 1.62 -8.25 15.85
N ARG A 124 1.04 -7.03 15.89
CA ARG A 124 -0.42 -6.84 15.87
C ARG A 124 -1.07 -7.45 14.64
N TYR A 125 -0.50 -7.21 13.47
CA TYR A 125 -1.03 -7.77 12.24
C TYR A 125 -0.88 -9.28 12.22
N ALA A 126 0.28 -9.81 12.64
CA ALA A 126 0.56 -11.23 12.70
C ALA A 126 -0.39 -11.98 13.62
N SER A 127 -0.74 -11.43 14.78
CA SER A 127 -1.63 -12.07 15.74
C SER A 127 -3.02 -12.37 15.15
N VAL A 128 -3.50 -11.48 14.27
CA VAL A 128 -4.78 -11.69 13.56
C VAL A 128 -4.60 -12.56 12.33
N TYR A 129 -3.51 -12.35 11.57
CA TYR A 129 -3.28 -13.02 10.31
C TYR A 129 -2.93 -14.51 10.48
N LYS A 130 -2.14 -14.85 11.50
CA LYS A 130 -1.71 -16.21 11.84
C LYS A 130 -2.65 -16.93 12.80
N ASP A 131 -3.70 -16.26 13.27
CA ASP A 131 -4.69 -16.82 14.22
C ASP A 131 -4.04 -17.46 15.45
N PHE A 132 -3.23 -16.69 16.21
CA PHE A 132 -2.60 -17.17 17.44
C PHE A 132 -3.67 -17.60 18.45
N ARG A 133 -3.54 -18.81 18.98
CA ARG A 133 -4.50 -19.41 19.91
C ARG A 133 -3.98 -19.49 21.34
N ASN A 134 -2.68 -19.48 21.51
CA ASN A 134 -2.03 -19.59 22.81
C ASN A 134 -0.78 -18.69 22.92
N THR A 135 -0.20 -18.64 24.11
CA THR A 135 1.03 -17.87 24.38
C THR A 135 2.27 -18.48 23.72
N ASP A 136 2.25 -19.78 23.48
CA ASP A 136 3.42 -20.48 22.89
C ASP A 136 3.56 -20.13 21.42
N ASP A 137 2.44 -20.06 20.67
CA ASP A 137 2.42 -19.57 19.27
C ASP A 137 3.02 -18.15 19.17
N PHE A 138 2.72 -17.31 20.17
CA PHE A 138 3.26 -15.94 20.22
C PHE A 138 4.76 -15.94 20.53
N ASN A 139 5.23 -16.75 21.49
CA ASN A 139 6.64 -16.83 21.87
C ASN A 139 7.50 -17.37 20.72
N GLU A 140 7.05 -18.41 20.03
CA GLU A 140 7.71 -18.96 18.84
C GLU A 140 7.82 -17.91 17.75
N PHE A 141 6.71 -17.19 17.50
CA PHE A 141 6.69 -16.11 16.50
C PHE A 141 7.65 -14.97 16.83
N VAL A 142 7.78 -14.58 18.10
CA VAL A 142 8.72 -13.53 18.53
C VAL A 142 10.18 -14.00 18.38
N ALA A 143 10.48 -15.28 18.65
CA ALA A 143 11.80 -15.84 18.44
C ALA A 143 12.18 -15.82 16.94
N ASP A 144 11.27 -16.22 16.05
CA ASP A 144 11.45 -16.13 14.60
C ASP A 144 11.71 -14.70 14.12
N LEU A 145 11.03 -13.72 14.71
CA LEU A 145 11.23 -12.31 14.41
C LEU A 145 12.65 -11.84 14.73
N GLN A 146 13.18 -12.25 15.87
CA GLN A 146 14.55 -11.89 16.26
C GLN A 146 15.57 -12.49 15.29
N ALA A 147 15.35 -13.72 14.83
CA ALA A 147 16.19 -14.37 13.84
C ALA A 147 16.16 -13.63 12.47
N ILE A 148 14.97 -13.17 12.04
CA ILE A 148 14.80 -12.41 10.79
C ILE A 148 15.46 -11.02 10.88
N GLN A 149 15.39 -10.34 12.02
CA GLN A 149 16.02 -9.04 12.21
C GLN A 149 17.56 -9.14 12.23
N LEU A 150 18.11 -10.21 12.74
CA LEU A 150 19.56 -10.47 12.71
C LEU A 150 20.07 -10.75 11.29
N SER A 151 19.25 -11.41 10.44
CA SER A 151 19.60 -11.68 9.04
C SER A 151 19.34 -10.48 8.09
N SER A 152 18.49 -9.54 8.46
CA SER A 152 18.11 -8.41 7.61
C SER A 152 19.04 -7.18 7.72
N ASN A 153 20.06 -7.22 8.57
CA ASN A 153 21.12 -6.21 8.56
C ASN A 153 21.97 -6.23 7.28
N ASP A 154 21.89 -7.29 6.48
CA ASP A 154 22.63 -7.44 5.22
C ASP A 154 21.81 -7.20 3.95
N ALA A 155 20.49 -7.06 4.04
CA ALA A 155 19.64 -6.81 2.86
C ALA A 155 18.84 -5.51 3.00
N LYS A 156 19.48 -4.38 2.70
CA LYS A 156 18.76 -3.14 2.35
C LYS A 156 17.91 -3.46 1.13
N ILE A 157 16.58 -3.56 1.33
CA ILE A 157 15.64 -3.64 0.21
C ILE A 157 15.78 -2.33 -0.56
N ASP A 158 16.38 -2.43 -1.74
CA ASP A 158 16.68 -1.31 -2.60
C ASP A 158 15.37 -0.84 -3.27
N PHE A 159 14.67 0.13 -2.67
CA PHE A 159 13.54 0.84 -3.26
C PHE A 159 13.97 1.81 -4.37
N LYS A 160 15.20 1.70 -4.89
CA LYS A 160 15.68 2.52 -5.99
C LYS A 160 15.00 2.12 -7.30
N VAL A 161 14.05 2.94 -7.71
CA VAL A 161 13.56 2.98 -9.09
C VAL A 161 14.76 3.26 -10.00
N LYS A 162 15.16 2.30 -10.83
CA LYS A 162 16.13 2.53 -11.90
C LYS A 162 15.58 3.64 -12.82
N LYS A 163 16.14 4.84 -12.73
CA LYS A 163 15.92 5.89 -13.72
C LYS A 163 16.41 5.36 -15.06
N LYS A 164 15.50 5.04 -15.98
CA LYS A 164 15.85 4.83 -17.39
C LYS A 164 16.43 6.14 -17.90
N LYS A 165 17.72 6.13 -18.30
CA LYS A 165 18.33 7.19 -19.08
C LYS A 165 17.50 7.41 -20.34
N LYS A 166 17.09 8.66 -20.58
CA LYS A 166 16.60 9.07 -21.90
C LYS A 166 17.72 8.82 -22.90
N PRO A 167 17.43 8.27 -24.09
CA PRO A 167 18.40 8.30 -25.18
C PRO A 167 18.59 9.75 -25.60
N ASP A 168 19.85 10.17 -25.68
CA ASP A 168 20.24 11.46 -26.23
C ASP A 168 19.74 11.52 -27.68
N ALA A 169 18.96 12.55 -27.98
CA ALA A 169 18.64 12.92 -29.36
C ALA A 169 19.92 13.50 -29.96
N ALA A 170 20.56 12.74 -30.83
CA ALA A 170 21.64 13.23 -31.67
C ALA A 170 21.05 13.86 -32.93
N ALA A 171 21.46 15.10 -33.14
CA ALA A 171 21.57 15.91 -34.38
C ALA A 171 20.54 15.70 -35.49
#